data_7d4cab850a9168b2201b9b02284e0613
#
_entry.id   7d4cab850a9168b2201b9b02284e0613
#
_cell.length_a   1.000
_cell.length_b   1.000
_cell.length_c   1.000
_cell.angle_alpha   90.00
_cell.angle_beta   90.00
_cell.angle_gamma   90.00
#
_symmetry.space_group_name_H-M   'P 1'
#
loop_
_entity.id
_entity.type
_entity.pdbx_description
1 polymer ?
#
loop_
_entity_poly.entity_id
_entity_poly.type
_entity_poly.pdbx_seq_one_letter_code
_entity_poly.pdbx_strand_id
1 'polypeptide(L)'
;MIRLEDVSVTYPGGVEALRGIDLTIDDGEFVVVVGLSGAGKSTLLRVLNGLVPATSGSVVVDGTEVVGASAATLRQVRSRIGMIFQTFNLVNRTSVLNNVLMGRLSVVPAWRSTLGLWPAEDREAAMAALERVGIVDKAYVRASNLSGGQQQRVGIARALAQEPGLMLADEPVAALDPVTSRQVMGDLQKINRELGITTLVNLHFLDLAKEYGRRLIGLRDGKMIFDGDIADVDDDTFRDIYGRSITDEDLLAMGDRKSVV
;
A
#
# COMPACT_ATOMS: atom_id res chain seq x y z
N MET A 1 15.86 -0.92 0.13
CA MET A 1 16.06 0.15 -0.90
C MET A 1 15.38 -0.24 -2.21
N ILE A 2 14.67 0.69 -2.82
CA ILE A 2 13.99 0.53 -4.13
C ILE A 2 14.66 1.44 -5.14
N ARG A 3 14.88 0.94 -6.37
CA ARG A 3 15.45 1.73 -7.46
C ARG A 3 14.77 1.37 -8.79
N LEU A 4 14.28 2.37 -9.47
CA LEU A 4 13.73 2.31 -10.81
C LEU A 4 14.61 3.16 -11.72
N GLU A 5 14.96 2.64 -12.92
CA GLU A 5 15.75 3.34 -13.93
C GLU A 5 15.03 3.21 -15.28
N ASP A 6 14.62 4.36 -15.83
CA ASP A 6 13.90 4.50 -17.11
C ASP A 6 12.73 3.51 -17.28
N VAL A 7 11.95 3.34 -16.21
CA VAL A 7 10.90 2.32 -16.18
C VAL A 7 9.68 2.79 -16.96
N SER A 8 9.29 2.00 -17.97
CA SER A 8 8.06 2.22 -18.73
C SER A 8 7.16 0.99 -18.70
N VAL A 9 5.85 1.23 -18.70
CA VAL A 9 4.82 0.18 -18.76
C VAL A 9 3.79 0.52 -19.82
N THR A 10 3.65 -0.35 -20.81
CA THR A 10 2.60 -0.28 -21.82
C THR A 10 1.72 -1.51 -21.71
N TYR A 11 0.43 -1.30 -21.44
CA TYR A 11 -0.57 -2.38 -21.40
C TYR A 11 -0.95 -2.86 -22.79
N PRO A 12 -1.47 -4.10 -22.92
CA PRO A 12 -2.10 -4.54 -24.16
C PRO A 12 -3.18 -3.53 -24.59
N GLY A 13 -3.10 -3.07 -25.85
CA GLY A 13 -3.97 -1.98 -26.35
C GLY A 13 -3.29 -0.63 -26.46
N GLY A 14 -1.99 -0.54 -26.13
CA GLY A 14 -1.16 0.65 -26.37
C GLY A 14 -1.27 1.74 -25.29
N VAL A 15 -1.90 1.46 -24.14
CA VAL A 15 -1.99 2.41 -23.03
C VAL A 15 -0.66 2.44 -22.30
N GLU A 16 0.07 3.56 -22.41
CA GLU A 16 1.32 3.80 -21.67
C GLU A 16 0.98 4.28 -20.26
N ALA A 17 1.08 3.38 -19.29
CA ALA A 17 0.73 3.66 -17.89
C ALA A 17 1.89 4.24 -17.08
N LEU A 18 3.15 3.93 -17.45
CA LEU A 18 4.36 4.58 -16.94
C LEU A 18 5.29 4.90 -18.11
N ARG A 19 6.02 6.03 -18.02
CA ARG A 19 6.84 6.59 -19.10
C ARG A 19 8.16 7.10 -18.55
N GLY A 20 9.20 6.26 -18.59
CA GLY A 20 10.56 6.64 -18.18
C GLY A 20 10.61 7.12 -16.73
N ILE A 21 10.19 6.28 -15.80
CA ILE A 21 10.23 6.61 -14.36
C ILE A 21 11.60 6.29 -13.80
N ASP A 22 12.27 7.32 -13.28
CA ASP A 22 13.48 7.21 -12.46
C ASP A 22 13.13 7.52 -11.02
N LEU A 23 13.35 6.57 -10.09
CA LEU A 23 12.96 6.72 -8.69
C LEU A 23 13.87 5.90 -7.78
N THR A 24 14.34 6.52 -6.71
CA THR A 24 15.04 5.82 -5.62
C THR A 24 14.31 6.08 -4.32
N ILE A 25 14.04 5.02 -3.53
CA ILE A 25 13.43 5.11 -2.21
C ILE A 25 14.35 4.38 -1.24
N ASP A 26 14.74 5.07 -0.18
CA ASP A 26 15.61 4.52 0.84
C ASP A 26 14.83 3.67 1.86
N ASP A 27 15.55 2.85 2.62
CA ASP A 27 14.93 2.01 3.63
C ASP A 27 14.31 2.85 4.75
N GLY A 28 13.11 2.48 5.18
CA GLY A 28 12.37 3.14 6.24
C GLY A 28 11.63 4.41 5.82
N GLU A 29 11.71 4.86 4.57
CA GLU A 29 10.93 6.02 4.10
C GLU A 29 9.42 5.75 4.14
N PHE A 30 8.66 6.81 4.42
CA PHE A 30 7.21 6.86 4.23
C PHE A 30 6.89 7.80 3.07
N VAL A 31 6.55 7.21 1.93
CA VAL A 31 6.34 7.92 0.67
C VAL A 31 4.87 7.89 0.29
N VAL A 32 4.31 9.05 -0.06
CA VAL A 32 2.95 9.17 -0.57
C VAL A 32 2.99 9.43 -2.07
N VAL A 33 2.20 8.67 -2.82
CA VAL A 33 2.07 8.83 -4.27
C VAL A 33 0.69 9.42 -4.58
N VAL A 34 0.65 10.57 -5.26
CA VAL A 34 -0.59 11.28 -5.63
C VAL A 34 -0.69 11.48 -7.14
N GLY A 35 -1.89 11.79 -7.61
CA GLY A 35 -2.20 12.05 -9.01
C GLY A 35 -3.62 11.61 -9.36
N LEU A 36 -4.14 12.04 -10.50
CA LEU A 36 -5.49 11.70 -10.95
C LEU A 36 -5.68 10.18 -11.15
N SER A 37 -6.93 9.76 -11.26
CA SER A 37 -7.26 8.40 -11.71
C SER A 37 -6.64 8.15 -13.08
N GLY A 38 -5.96 7.00 -13.25
CA GLY A 38 -5.23 6.69 -14.48
C GLY A 38 -3.81 7.28 -14.58
N ALA A 39 -3.34 8.08 -13.62
CA ALA A 39 -1.99 8.68 -13.66
C ALA A 39 -0.83 7.67 -13.57
N GLY A 40 -1.10 6.38 -13.26
CA GLY A 40 -0.07 5.34 -13.18
C GLY A 40 0.26 4.87 -11.76
N LYS A 41 -0.36 5.43 -10.71
CA LYS A 41 -0.06 5.13 -9.28
C LYS A 41 -0.10 3.63 -8.97
N SER A 42 -1.22 2.97 -9.24
CA SER A 42 -1.36 1.52 -8.97
C SER A 42 -0.43 0.69 -9.85
N THR A 43 -0.10 1.16 -11.06
CA THR A 43 0.87 0.50 -11.94
C THR A 43 2.27 0.58 -11.34
N LEU A 44 2.66 1.74 -10.79
CA LEU A 44 3.94 1.91 -10.09
C LEU A 44 4.10 0.90 -8.95
N LEU A 45 3.09 0.78 -8.06
CA LEU A 45 3.15 -0.20 -6.97
C LEU A 45 3.20 -1.65 -7.49
N ARG A 46 2.46 -1.96 -8.55
CA ARG A 46 2.38 -3.31 -9.11
C ARG A 46 3.63 -3.71 -9.89
N VAL A 47 4.38 -2.77 -10.37
CA VAL A 47 5.71 -3.04 -10.98
C VAL A 47 6.72 -3.43 -9.91
N LEU A 48 6.73 -2.76 -8.75
CA LEU A 48 7.64 -3.06 -7.64
C LEU A 48 7.50 -4.48 -7.11
N ASN A 49 6.30 -5.03 -7.09
CA ASN A 49 6.07 -6.42 -6.66
C ASN A 49 6.00 -7.42 -7.83
N GLY A 50 6.30 -6.98 -9.05
CA GLY A 50 6.29 -7.80 -10.27
C GLY A 50 4.91 -8.36 -10.64
N LEU A 51 3.80 -7.77 -10.16
CA LEU A 51 2.44 -8.12 -10.60
C LEU A 51 2.15 -7.57 -12.01
N VAL A 52 2.78 -6.47 -12.38
CA VAL A 52 2.78 -5.91 -13.72
C VAL A 52 4.22 -5.90 -14.21
N PRO A 53 4.53 -6.54 -15.35
CA PRO A 53 5.86 -6.48 -15.92
C PRO A 53 6.14 -5.08 -16.48
N ALA A 54 7.34 -4.54 -16.24
CA ALA A 54 7.80 -3.37 -16.98
C ALA A 54 8.06 -3.75 -18.45
N THR A 55 7.74 -2.82 -19.35
CA THR A 55 8.00 -2.96 -20.80
C THR A 55 9.45 -2.64 -21.12
N SER A 56 10.06 -1.70 -20.37
CA SER A 56 11.48 -1.33 -20.45
C SER A 56 11.96 -0.80 -19.12
N GLY A 57 13.28 -0.63 -18.99
CA GLY A 57 13.94 -0.15 -17.78
C GLY A 57 14.32 -1.27 -16.81
N SER A 58 14.79 -0.87 -15.62
CA SER A 58 15.20 -1.77 -14.54
C SER A 58 14.44 -1.43 -13.25
N VAL A 59 14.02 -2.45 -12.50
CA VAL A 59 13.33 -2.34 -11.20
C VAL A 59 14.06 -3.22 -10.20
N VAL A 60 14.77 -2.60 -9.28
CA VAL A 60 15.50 -3.31 -8.21
C VAL A 60 14.80 -3.09 -6.88
N VAL A 61 14.44 -4.18 -6.19
CA VAL A 61 13.86 -4.15 -4.84
C VAL A 61 14.72 -5.01 -3.93
N ASP A 62 15.25 -4.41 -2.87
CA ASP A 62 16.18 -5.05 -1.93
C ASP A 62 17.34 -5.80 -2.61
N GLY A 63 17.94 -5.14 -3.60
CA GLY A 63 19.05 -5.69 -4.39
C GLY A 63 18.66 -6.77 -5.40
N THR A 64 17.37 -7.05 -5.58
CA THR A 64 16.87 -8.06 -6.53
C THR A 64 16.22 -7.39 -7.73
N GLU A 65 16.71 -7.67 -8.96
CA GLU A 65 16.07 -7.23 -10.20
C GLU A 65 14.74 -7.97 -10.40
N VAL A 66 13.67 -7.19 -10.63
CA VAL A 66 12.30 -7.67 -10.80
C VAL A 66 11.96 -7.88 -12.27
N VAL A 67 12.50 -7.02 -13.17
CA VAL A 67 12.23 -7.11 -14.60
C VAL A 67 12.89 -8.36 -15.18
N GLY A 68 12.10 -9.19 -15.87
CA GLY A 68 12.58 -10.45 -16.42
C GLY A 68 12.90 -11.54 -15.39
N ALA A 69 12.62 -11.31 -14.11
CA ALA A 69 12.90 -12.27 -13.05
C ALA A 69 12.08 -13.55 -13.19
N SER A 70 12.66 -14.68 -12.75
CA SER A 70 11.97 -15.97 -12.73
C SER A 70 10.77 -15.96 -11.77
N ALA A 71 9.81 -16.86 -11.99
CA ALA A 71 8.67 -17.02 -11.08
C ALA A 71 9.09 -17.36 -9.64
N ALA A 72 10.24 -18.03 -9.46
CA ALA A 72 10.80 -18.33 -8.15
C ALA A 72 11.36 -17.06 -7.48
N THR A 73 12.12 -16.25 -8.22
CA THR A 73 12.64 -14.95 -7.77
C THR A 73 11.49 -14.01 -7.40
N LEU A 74 10.46 -13.89 -8.25
CA LEU A 74 9.29 -13.04 -7.96
C LEU A 74 8.53 -13.50 -6.71
N ARG A 75 8.42 -14.83 -6.46
CA ARG A 75 7.83 -15.32 -5.19
C ARG A 75 8.66 -14.88 -3.98
N GLN A 76 9.98 -14.94 -4.09
CA GLN A 76 10.88 -14.49 -3.03
C GLN A 76 10.78 -12.99 -2.79
N VAL A 77 10.74 -12.16 -3.84
CA VAL A 77 10.52 -10.71 -3.71
C VAL A 77 9.17 -10.45 -3.03
N ARG A 78 8.09 -11.06 -3.53
CA ARG A 78 6.74 -10.87 -2.97
C ARG A 78 6.61 -11.35 -1.52
N SER A 79 7.40 -12.33 -1.07
CA SER A 79 7.37 -12.77 0.33
C SER A 79 7.92 -11.71 1.31
N ARG A 80 8.64 -10.71 0.82
CA ARG A 80 9.17 -9.59 1.60
C ARG A 80 8.37 -8.30 1.43
N ILE A 81 7.32 -8.31 0.60
CA ILE A 81 6.47 -7.15 0.31
C ILE A 81 5.06 -7.39 0.84
N GLY A 82 4.65 -6.61 1.83
CA GLY A 82 3.26 -6.56 2.27
C GLY A 82 2.42 -5.71 1.33
N MET A 83 1.34 -6.26 0.77
CA MET A 83 0.44 -5.51 -0.11
C MET A 83 -0.91 -5.29 0.54
N ILE A 84 -1.32 -4.02 0.61
CA ILE A 84 -2.63 -3.57 1.08
C ILE A 84 -3.40 -3.07 -0.13
N PHE A 85 -4.58 -3.62 -0.36
CA PHE A 85 -5.41 -3.31 -1.53
C PHE A 85 -6.56 -2.37 -1.18
N GLN A 86 -7.05 -1.64 -2.15
CA GLN A 86 -8.24 -0.78 -2.06
C GLN A 86 -9.50 -1.58 -1.65
N THR A 87 -9.73 -2.73 -2.26
CA THR A 87 -10.73 -3.71 -1.83
C THR A 87 -10.05 -4.67 -0.87
N PHE A 88 -10.51 -4.76 0.34
CA PHE A 88 -9.86 -5.48 1.47
C PHE A 88 -9.37 -6.89 1.14
N ASN A 89 -9.94 -7.53 0.10
CA ASN A 89 -9.58 -8.88 -0.41
C ASN A 89 -9.56 -9.93 0.72
N LEU A 90 -10.56 -9.87 1.60
CA LEU A 90 -10.72 -10.82 2.68
C LEU A 90 -11.62 -11.99 2.26
N VAL A 91 -11.32 -13.16 2.80
CA VAL A 91 -12.21 -14.31 2.69
C VAL A 91 -13.32 -14.15 3.72
N ASN A 92 -14.48 -13.65 3.28
CA ASN A 92 -15.59 -13.23 4.13
C ASN A 92 -16.14 -14.33 5.05
N ARG A 93 -16.10 -15.60 4.61
CA ARG A 93 -16.68 -16.75 5.32
C ARG A 93 -15.77 -17.34 6.42
N THR A 94 -14.54 -16.88 6.53
CA THR A 94 -13.58 -17.33 7.52
C THR A 94 -13.33 -16.27 8.60
N SER A 95 -12.64 -16.66 9.69
CA SER A 95 -12.32 -15.74 10.78
C SER A 95 -11.26 -14.70 10.38
N VAL A 96 -11.20 -13.63 11.16
CA VAL A 96 -10.17 -12.60 11.07
C VAL A 96 -8.77 -13.21 11.17
N LEU A 97 -8.53 -14.05 12.20
CA LEU A 97 -7.25 -14.73 12.39
C LEU A 97 -6.85 -15.55 11.16
N ASN A 98 -7.78 -16.31 10.57
CA ASN A 98 -7.47 -17.09 9.38
C ASN A 98 -7.13 -16.21 8.17
N ASN A 99 -7.77 -15.03 8.03
CA ASN A 99 -7.39 -14.06 7.00
C ASN A 99 -5.97 -13.52 7.20
N VAL A 100 -5.57 -13.25 8.45
CA VAL A 100 -4.21 -12.78 8.76
C VAL A 100 -3.18 -13.88 8.56
N LEU A 101 -3.49 -15.12 8.94
CA LEU A 101 -2.64 -16.29 8.73
C LEU A 101 -2.32 -16.55 7.24
N MET A 102 -3.17 -16.07 6.31
CA MET A 102 -2.84 -16.13 4.87
C MET A 102 -1.58 -15.32 4.52
N GLY A 103 -1.19 -14.33 5.33
CA GLY A 103 0.10 -13.64 5.20
C GLY A 103 1.30 -14.56 5.40
N ARG A 104 1.15 -15.67 6.13
CA ARG A 104 2.21 -16.66 6.42
C ARG A 104 2.37 -17.74 5.34
N LEU A 105 1.59 -17.69 4.26
CA LEU A 105 1.62 -18.71 3.19
C LEU A 105 2.98 -18.87 2.51
N SER A 106 3.83 -17.84 2.55
CA SER A 106 5.18 -17.88 1.99
C SER A 106 6.17 -18.73 2.79
N VAL A 107 5.92 -18.92 4.09
CA VAL A 107 6.82 -19.62 5.02
C VAL A 107 6.28 -20.97 5.48
N VAL A 108 4.96 -21.18 5.39
CA VAL A 108 4.33 -22.44 5.81
C VAL A 108 4.18 -23.38 4.61
N PRO A 109 4.56 -24.68 4.74
CA PRO A 109 4.35 -25.65 3.68
C PRO A 109 2.89 -25.74 3.24
N ALA A 110 2.66 -25.80 1.91
CA ALA A 110 1.32 -25.73 1.32
C ALA A 110 0.34 -26.78 1.88
N TRP A 111 0.81 -28.01 2.16
CA TRP A 111 -0.03 -29.07 2.72
C TRP A 111 -0.54 -28.73 4.14
N ARG A 112 0.26 -28.02 4.95
CA ARG A 112 -0.16 -27.58 6.29
C ARG A 112 -1.22 -26.48 6.20
N SER A 113 -0.96 -25.47 5.36
CA SER A 113 -1.91 -24.35 5.19
C SER A 113 -3.25 -24.80 4.61
N THR A 114 -3.26 -25.77 3.67
CA THR A 114 -4.51 -26.36 3.12
C THR A 114 -5.32 -27.12 4.16
N LEU A 115 -4.67 -27.76 5.11
CA LEU A 115 -5.33 -28.46 6.21
C LEU A 115 -5.63 -27.55 7.41
N GLY A 116 -5.30 -26.26 7.35
CA GLY A 116 -5.46 -25.32 8.47
C GLY A 116 -4.55 -25.59 9.66
N LEU A 117 -3.45 -26.34 9.46
CA LEU A 117 -2.49 -26.74 10.48
C LEU A 117 -1.38 -25.69 10.62
N TRP A 118 -1.72 -24.57 11.21
CA TRP A 118 -0.79 -23.47 11.42
C TRP A 118 0.11 -23.74 12.63
N PRO A 119 1.45 -23.59 12.52
CA PRO A 119 2.37 -23.59 13.65
C PRO A 119 1.99 -22.57 14.72
N ALA A 120 2.40 -22.80 15.96
CA ALA A 120 2.12 -21.88 17.06
C ALA A 120 2.76 -20.49 16.79
N GLU A 121 3.99 -20.47 16.30
CA GLU A 121 4.74 -19.26 15.95
C GLU A 121 3.98 -18.39 14.92
N ASP A 122 3.37 -19.00 13.88
CA ASP A 122 2.60 -18.26 12.88
C ASP A 122 1.30 -17.71 13.45
N ARG A 123 0.67 -18.44 14.39
CA ARG A 123 -0.52 -17.91 15.10
C ARG A 123 -0.16 -16.75 16.02
N GLU A 124 0.97 -16.84 16.72
CA GLU A 124 1.49 -15.75 17.55
C GLU A 124 1.80 -14.52 16.70
N ALA A 125 2.51 -14.68 15.58
CA ALA A 125 2.78 -13.60 14.64
C ALA A 125 1.49 -12.95 14.10
N ALA A 126 0.47 -13.76 13.77
CA ALA A 126 -0.83 -13.25 13.31
C ALA A 126 -1.58 -12.51 14.43
N MET A 127 -1.54 -13.01 15.66
CA MET A 127 -2.17 -12.34 16.81
C MET A 127 -1.45 -11.04 17.16
N ALA A 128 -0.11 -11.00 17.15
CA ALA A 128 0.68 -9.78 17.34
C ALA A 128 0.38 -8.72 16.25
N ALA A 129 0.22 -9.15 14.99
CA ALA A 129 -0.18 -8.25 13.90
C ALA A 129 -1.59 -7.66 14.14
N LEU A 130 -2.55 -8.46 14.62
CA LEU A 130 -3.90 -7.98 14.98
C LEU A 130 -3.89 -7.02 16.16
N GLU A 131 -3.06 -7.28 17.16
CA GLU A 131 -2.89 -6.40 18.33
C GLU A 131 -2.33 -5.04 17.89
N ARG A 132 -1.34 -5.03 16.99
CA ARG A 132 -0.69 -3.81 16.50
C ARG A 132 -1.66 -2.87 15.78
N VAL A 133 -2.66 -3.42 15.09
CA VAL A 133 -3.72 -2.63 14.43
C VAL A 133 -4.99 -2.48 15.30
N GLY A 134 -4.95 -2.92 16.57
CA GLY A 134 -6.01 -2.70 17.55
C GLY A 134 -7.31 -3.47 17.28
N ILE A 135 -7.23 -4.70 16.73
CA ILE A 135 -8.41 -5.51 16.39
C ILE A 135 -8.30 -6.97 16.88
N VAL A 136 -7.42 -7.24 17.80
CA VAL A 136 -7.17 -8.61 18.32
C VAL A 136 -8.41 -9.23 18.98
N ASP A 137 -9.29 -8.42 19.58
CA ASP A 137 -10.58 -8.83 20.17
C ASP A 137 -11.53 -9.47 19.15
N LYS A 138 -11.34 -9.19 17.85
CA LYS A 138 -12.11 -9.74 16.74
C LYS A 138 -11.46 -10.95 16.06
N ALA A 139 -10.34 -11.49 16.59
CA ALA A 139 -9.57 -12.54 15.93
C ALA A 139 -10.42 -13.74 15.48
N TYR A 140 -11.42 -14.12 16.24
CA TYR A 140 -12.29 -15.28 15.96
C TYR A 140 -13.63 -14.91 15.30
N VAL A 141 -13.89 -13.63 15.07
CA VAL A 141 -15.08 -13.15 14.37
C VAL A 141 -14.94 -13.41 12.87
N ARG A 142 -16.02 -13.67 12.14
CA ARG A 142 -16.01 -13.77 10.68
C ARG A 142 -15.76 -12.39 10.05
N ALA A 143 -14.92 -12.36 9.00
CA ALA A 143 -14.60 -11.12 8.31
C ALA A 143 -15.82 -10.41 7.73
N SER A 144 -16.88 -11.15 7.34
CA SER A 144 -18.16 -10.59 6.87
C SER A 144 -18.89 -9.72 7.91
N ASN A 145 -18.57 -9.89 9.20
CA ASN A 145 -19.26 -9.19 10.30
C ASN A 145 -18.53 -7.91 10.74
N LEU A 146 -17.49 -7.52 10.03
CA LEU A 146 -16.67 -6.37 10.32
C LEU A 146 -17.12 -5.13 9.53
N SER A 147 -16.97 -3.95 10.12
CA SER A 147 -17.07 -2.67 9.39
C SER A 147 -15.93 -2.54 8.36
N GLY A 148 -16.07 -1.64 7.37
CA GLY A 148 -15.05 -1.39 6.35
C GLY A 148 -13.68 -1.06 6.94
N GLY A 149 -13.63 -0.17 7.94
CA GLY A 149 -12.38 0.16 8.64
C GLY A 149 -11.76 -1.02 9.39
N GLN A 150 -12.61 -1.87 10.00
CA GLN A 150 -12.13 -3.11 10.63
C GLN A 150 -11.59 -4.09 9.59
N GLN A 151 -12.25 -4.24 8.44
CA GLN A 151 -11.77 -5.07 7.34
C GLN A 151 -10.43 -4.57 6.80
N GLN A 152 -10.25 -3.25 6.69
CA GLN A 152 -8.98 -2.66 6.28
C GLN A 152 -7.85 -2.96 7.27
N ARG A 153 -8.11 -2.84 8.57
CA ARG A 153 -7.14 -3.21 9.61
C ARG A 153 -6.76 -4.69 9.53
N VAL A 154 -7.69 -5.58 9.22
CA VAL A 154 -7.37 -7.01 8.96
C VAL A 154 -6.46 -7.14 7.73
N GLY A 155 -6.70 -6.37 6.67
CA GLY A 155 -5.83 -6.32 5.48
C GLY A 155 -4.41 -5.87 5.82
N ILE A 156 -4.26 -4.86 6.68
CA ILE A 156 -2.97 -4.38 7.19
C ILE A 156 -2.30 -5.45 8.06
N ALA A 157 -3.04 -6.06 9.00
CA ALA A 157 -2.52 -7.13 9.84
C ALA A 157 -2.04 -8.33 9.02
N ARG A 158 -2.76 -8.71 7.95
CA ARG A 158 -2.34 -9.75 7.01
C ARG A 158 -1.02 -9.41 6.32
N ALA A 159 -0.86 -8.16 5.88
CA ALA A 159 0.39 -7.70 5.29
C ALA A 159 1.54 -7.72 6.31
N LEU A 160 1.29 -7.29 7.55
CA LEU A 160 2.26 -7.32 8.65
C LEU A 160 2.66 -8.73 9.08
N ALA A 161 1.72 -9.67 9.10
CA ALA A 161 2.00 -11.07 9.45
C ALA A 161 3.00 -11.73 8.50
N GLN A 162 3.23 -11.15 7.32
CA GLN A 162 4.26 -11.56 6.37
C GLN A 162 5.67 -11.13 6.80
N GLU A 163 5.79 -10.25 7.83
CA GLU A 163 7.05 -9.65 8.30
C GLU A 163 7.80 -8.93 7.15
N PRO A 164 7.13 -8.00 6.46
CA PRO A 164 7.67 -7.40 5.25
C PRO A 164 8.74 -6.34 5.56
N GLY A 165 9.73 -6.19 4.68
CA GLY A 165 10.63 -5.03 4.67
C GLY A 165 10.06 -3.83 3.90
N LEU A 166 9.09 -4.10 3.01
CA LEU A 166 8.41 -3.10 2.19
C LEU A 166 6.90 -3.28 2.28
N MET A 167 6.17 -2.20 2.51
CA MET A 167 4.71 -2.14 2.49
C MET A 167 4.21 -1.27 1.34
N LEU A 168 3.36 -1.83 0.50
CA LEU A 168 2.72 -1.14 -0.61
C LEU A 168 1.23 -1.05 -0.33
N ALA A 169 0.68 0.16 -0.27
CA ALA A 169 -0.73 0.39 -0.01
C ALA A 169 -1.39 1.11 -1.20
N ASP A 170 -2.23 0.38 -1.93
CA ASP A 170 -2.94 0.89 -3.10
C ASP A 170 -4.31 1.42 -2.67
N GLU A 171 -4.42 2.73 -2.46
CA GLU A 171 -5.62 3.45 -2.03
C GLU A 171 -6.28 2.87 -0.75
N PRO A 172 -5.54 2.73 0.36
CA PRO A 172 -5.98 1.98 1.53
C PRO A 172 -7.18 2.60 2.26
N VAL A 173 -7.60 3.80 1.89
CA VAL A 173 -8.66 4.58 2.57
C VAL A 173 -9.81 4.98 1.65
N ALA A 174 -9.79 4.61 0.37
CA ALA A 174 -10.76 5.08 -0.63
C ALA A 174 -12.23 4.71 -0.34
N ALA A 175 -12.47 3.63 0.41
CA ALA A 175 -13.82 3.14 0.75
C ALA A 175 -14.21 3.42 2.21
N LEU A 176 -13.51 4.33 2.90
CA LEU A 176 -13.69 4.59 4.33
C LEU A 176 -14.20 6.01 4.58
N ASP A 177 -14.89 6.18 5.69
CA ASP A 177 -15.26 7.50 6.18
C ASP A 177 -14.03 8.32 6.62
N PRO A 178 -14.12 9.67 6.72
CA PRO A 178 -12.98 10.53 7.01
C PRO A 178 -12.27 10.24 8.34
N VAL A 179 -13.00 9.85 9.37
CA VAL A 179 -12.43 9.56 10.70
C VAL A 179 -11.64 8.26 10.65
N THR A 180 -12.24 7.22 10.07
CA THR A 180 -11.59 5.92 9.89
C THR A 180 -10.38 6.01 8.96
N SER A 181 -10.44 6.84 7.90
CA SER A 181 -9.32 7.08 6.99
C SER A 181 -8.10 7.63 7.71
N ARG A 182 -8.27 8.62 8.58
CA ARG A 182 -7.19 9.17 9.41
C ARG A 182 -6.63 8.14 10.38
N GLN A 183 -7.48 7.32 10.99
CA GLN A 183 -7.01 6.24 11.87
C GLN A 183 -6.15 5.23 11.12
N VAL A 184 -6.58 4.78 9.94
CA VAL A 184 -5.82 3.84 9.10
C VAL A 184 -4.49 4.43 8.66
N MET A 185 -4.45 5.70 8.25
CA MET A 185 -3.21 6.38 7.88
C MET A 185 -2.27 6.52 9.08
N GLY A 186 -2.81 6.87 10.26
CA GLY A 186 -2.06 6.92 11.52
C GLY A 186 -1.47 5.56 11.89
N ASP A 187 -2.24 4.47 11.74
CA ASP A 187 -1.77 3.10 11.96
C ASP A 187 -0.59 2.77 11.02
N LEU A 188 -0.70 3.08 9.73
CA LEU A 188 0.37 2.85 8.74
C LEU A 188 1.65 3.66 9.07
N GLN A 189 1.50 4.94 9.43
CA GLN A 189 2.62 5.78 9.79
C GLN A 189 3.30 5.30 11.09
N LYS A 190 2.52 4.86 12.07
CA LYS A 190 3.03 4.27 13.32
C LYS A 190 3.83 2.99 13.04
N ILE A 191 3.29 2.10 12.21
CA ILE A 191 3.94 0.86 11.79
C ILE A 191 5.28 1.16 11.10
N ASN A 192 5.31 2.10 10.15
CA ASN A 192 6.54 2.51 9.48
C ASN A 192 7.60 2.97 10.49
N ARG A 193 7.23 3.86 11.44
CA ARG A 193 8.16 4.42 12.43
C ARG A 193 8.68 3.38 13.43
N GLU A 194 7.80 2.50 13.92
CA GLU A 194 8.15 1.54 14.97
C GLU A 194 8.95 0.34 14.44
N LEU A 195 8.66 -0.08 13.20
CA LEU A 195 9.29 -1.26 12.59
C LEU A 195 10.35 -0.92 11.54
N GLY A 196 10.48 0.34 11.15
CA GLY A 196 11.41 0.74 10.08
C GLY A 196 11.03 0.19 8.69
N ILE A 197 9.77 -0.22 8.50
CA ILE A 197 9.29 -0.77 7.23
C ILE A 197 9.13 0.35 6.21
N THR A 198 9.83 0.27 5.08
CA THR A 198 9.62 1.19 3.95
C THR A 198 8.17 1.13 3.49
N THR A 199 7.50 2.26 3.36
CA THR A 199 6.06 2.28 3.09
C THR A 199 5.73 3.22 1.95
N LEU A 200 5.09 2.72 0.89
CA LEU A 200 4.54 3.51 -0.21
C LEU A 200 3.02 3.44 -0.16
N VAL A 201 2.39 4.62 -0.17
CA VAL A 201 0.93 4.73 -0.10
C VAL A 201 0.41 5.55 -1.26
N ASN A 202 -0.40 4.94 -2.13
CA ASN A 202 -1.18 5.69 -3.10
C ASN A 202 -2.36 6.36 -2.41
N LEU A 203 -2.52 7.66 -2.62
CA LEU A 203 -3.65 8.43 -2.10
C LEU A 203 -4.33 9.23 -3.21
N HIS A 204 -5.64 9.45 -3.03
CA HIS A 204 -6.42 10.42 -3.79
C HIS A 204 -6.56 11.75 -3.04
N PHE A 205 -6.63 11.70 -1.71
CA PHE A 205 -6.91 12.84 -0.86
C PHE A 205 -5.63 13.58 -0.49
N LEU A 206 -5.54 14.85 -0.92
CA LEU A 206 -4.36 15.69 -0.75
C LEU A 206 -4.12 16.10 0.71
N ASP A 207 -5.20 16.30 1.48
CA ASP A 207 -5.12 16.61 2.90
C ASP A 207 -4.50 15.46 3.70
N LEU A 208 -4.82 14.20 3.38
CA LEU A 208 -4.16 13.05 3.97
C LEU A 208 -2.69 12.95 3.53
N ALA A 209 -2.39 13.27 2.26
CA ALA A 209 -1.01 13.29 1.80
C ALA A 209 -0.19 14.33 2.57
N LYS A 210 -0.73 15.55 2.77
CA LYS A 210 -0.08 16.61 3.57
C LYS A 210 0.04 16.24 5.05
N GLU A 211 -0.97 15.57 5.64
CA GLU A 211 -1.00 15.25 7.06
C GLU A 211 -0.02 14.11 7.44
N TYR A 212 0.12 13.09 6.57
CA TYR A 212 0.85 11.86 6.89
C TYR A 212 2.15 11.67 6.09
N GLY A 213 2.25 12.26 4.89
CA GLY A 213 3.43 12.14 4.04
C GLY A 213 4.64 12.90 4.59
N ARG A 214 5.84 12.39 4.30
CA ARG A 214 7.09 13.14 4.43
C ARG A 214 7.64 13.45 3.05
N ARG A 215 7.66 12.47 2.15
CA ARG A 215 8.03 12.61 0.76
C ARG A 215 6.81 12.35 -0.10
N LEU A 216 6.60 13.20 -1.10
CA LEU A 216 5.51 13.12 -2.04
C LEU A 216 6.05 12.86 -3.44
N ILE A 217 5.44 11.89 -4.12
CA ILE A 217 5.63 11.64 -5.55
C ILE A 217 4.34 12.01 -6.26
N GLY A 218 4.42 12.95 -7.20
CA GLY A 218 3.31 13.37 -8.05
C GLY A 218 3.38 12.72 -9.41
N LEU A 219 2.35 11.97 -9.80
CA LEU A 219 2.24 11.34 -11.12
C LEU A 219 1.15 11.98 -11.96
N ARG A 220 1.43 12.22 -13.26
CA ARG A 220 0.46 12.63 -14.27
C ARG A 220 0.77 11.97 -15.61
N ASP A 221 -0.22 11.34 -16.23
CA ASP A 221 -0.12 10.70 -17.55
C ASP A 221 1.08 9.74 -17.68
N GLY A 222 1.33 8.97 -16.61
CA GLY A 222 2.44 8.02 -16.54
C GLY A 222 3.82 8.62 -16.30
N LYS A 223 3.93 9.93 -16.10
CA LYS A 223 5.19 10.63 -15.81
C LYS A 223 5.26 11.09 -14.37
N MET A 224 6.47 11.13 -13.84
CA MET A 224 6.74 11.75 -12.54
C MET A 224 6.90 13.25 -12.74
N ILE A 225 6.00 14.02 -12.13
CA ILE A 225 5.95 15.49 -12.23
C ILE A 225 6.65 16.14 -11.03
N PHE A 226 6.58 15.46 -9.87
CA PHE A 226 7.19 15.94 -8.65
C PHE A 226 7.75 14.76 -7.83
N ASP A 227 8.87 14.98 -7.19
CA ASP A 227 9.48 14.08 -6.19
C ASP A 227 10.24 14.94 -5.18
N GLY A 228 9.77 15.01 -3.93
CA GLY A 228 10.38 15.87 -2.92
C GLY A 228 9.70 15.82 -1.56
N ASP A 229 10.19 16.64 -0.64
CA ASP A 229 9.59 16.79 0.68
C ASP A 229 8.18 17.38 0.56
N ILE A 230 7.25 16.87 1.35
CA ILE A 230 5.87 17.36 1.38
C ILE A 230 5.79 18.84 1.84
N ALA A 231 6.77 19.30 2.60
CA ALA A 231 6.85 20.69 3.06
C ALA A 231 7.12 21.68 1.92
N ASP A 232 7.71 21.21 0.82
CA ASP A 232 8.01 22.02 -0.37
C ASP A 232 6.84 22.06 -1.37
N VAL A 233 5.74 21.36 -1.07
CA VAL A 233 4.59 21.25 -1.98
C VAL A 233 3.62 22.41 -1.76
N ASP A 234 3.53 23.27 -2.75
CA ASP A 234 2.58 24.38 -2.82
C ASP A 234 1.36 24.08 -3.73
N ASP A 235 0.48 25.05 -3.87
CA ASP A 235 -0.72 24.93 -4.71
C ASP A 235 -0.37 24.85 -6.21
N ASP A 236 0.73 25.44 -6.64
CA ASP A 236 1.19 25.38 -8.03
C ASP A 236 1.74 23.98 -8.34
N THR A 237 2.50 23.38 -7.44
CA THR A 237 2.95 21.97 -7.52
C THR A 237 1.76 21.03 -7.69
N PHE A 238 0.69 21.21 -6.89
CA PHE A 238 -0.51 20.40 -7.06
C PHE A 238 -1.22 20.64 -8.38
N ARG A 239 -1.30 21.89 -8.87
CA ARG A 239 -1.84 22.16 -10.21
C ARG A 239 -1.05 21.45 -11.30
N ASP A 240 0.27 21.40 -11.18
CA ASP A 240 1.11 20.66 -12.12
C ASP A 240 0.86 19.16 -12.10
N ILE A 241 0.73 18.58 -10.93
CA ILE A 241 0.42 17.16 -10.75
C ILE A 241 -0.99 16.82 -11.29
N TYR A 242 -1.99 17.64 -10.96
CA TYR A 242 -3.39 17.37 -11.33
C TYR A 242 -3.78 17.92 -12.71
N GLY A 243 -2.96 18.81 -13.31
CA GLY A 243 -3.27 19.47 -14.59
C GLY A 243 -4.48 20.41 -14.52
N ARG A 244 -4.99 20.69 -13.31
CA ARG A 244 -6.12 21.57 -13.01
C ARG A 244 -6.04 22.10 -11.59
N SER A 245 -6.85 23.09 -11.26
CA SER A 245 -7.00 23.51 -9.87
C SER A 245 -7.58 22.39 -8.99
N ILE A 246 -7.18 22.38 -7.72
CA ILE A 246 -7.71 21.46 -6.71
C ILE A 246 -9.20 21.74 -6.51
N THR A 247 -9.99 20.70 -6.35
CA THR A 247 -11.42 20.75 -6.06
C THR A 247 -11.71 20.06 -4.72
N ASP A 248 -12.93 20.23 -4.20
CA ASP A 248 -13.36 19.57 -2.97
C ASP A 248 -13.31 18.03 -3.07
N GLU A 249 -13.38 17.47 -4.28
CA GLU A 249 -13.25 16.03 -4.53
C GLU A 249 -11.84 15.50 -4.27
N ASP A 250 -10.82 16.36 -4.36
CA ASP A 250 -9.42 16.02 -4.09
C ASP A 250 -9.10 16.06 -2.59
N LEU A 251 -10.04 16.50 -1.78
CA LEU A 251 -9.91 16.63 -0.33
C LEU A 251 -10.83 15.61 0.37
N LEU A 252 -10.36 15.04 1.44
CA LEU A 252 -11.20 14.23 2.31
C LEU A 252 -12.20 15.15 3.01
N ALA A 253 -13.50 14.97 2.81
CA ALA A 253 -14.54 15.79 3.39
C ALA A 253 -14.28 15.98 4.89
N MET A 254 -14.12 17.24 5.32
CA MET A 254 -14.08 17.56 6.74
C MET A 254 -15.48 17.28 7.28
N GLY A 255 -15.61 16.25 8.10
CA GLY A 255 -16.82 16.09 8.92
C GLY A 255 -17.09 17.42 9.60
N ASP A 256 -18.32 17.92 9.45
CA ASP A 256 -18.78 19.23 9.93
C ASP A 256 -18.15 19.64 11.26
N ARG A 257 -17.24 20.63 11.23
CA ARG A 257 -16.82 21.37 12.43
C ARG A 257 -17.88 22.43 12.82
N LYS A 258 -19.17 22.14 12.62
CA LYS A 258 -20.25 23.01 13.04
C LYS A 258 -21.30 22.17 13.75
N SER A 259 -21.06 21.87 15.03
CA SER A 259 -22.10 21.78 16.06
C SER A 259 -21.47 21.44 17.41
N VAL A 260 -20.75 22.41 17.99
CA VAL A 260 -20.67 22.56 19.44
C VAL A 260 -20.78 24.06 19.69
N VAL A 261 -21.99 24.50 19.88
CA VAL A 261 -22.35 25.68 20.64
C VAL A 261 -23.26 25.21 21.76
#